data_8551c3d1837df09da0cdfb0b5b95e29b
#
_entry.id   8551c3d1837df09da0cdfb0b5b95e29b
#
_cell.length_a   1.000
_cell.length_b   1.000
_cell.length_c   1.000
_cell.angle_alpha   90.00
_cell.angle_beta   90.00
_cell.angle_gamma   90.00
#
_symmetry.space_group_name_H-M   'P 1'
#
loop_
_entity.id
_entity.type
_entity.pdbx_description
1 polymer ?
#
loop_
_entity_poly.entity_id
_entity_poly.type
_entity_poly.pdbx_seq_one_letter_code
_entity_poly.pdbx_strand_id
1 'polypeptide(L)'
;RGLFKCEAGIACILGTGSNSCFYNGKIIVKNVRAGGYILGDEGSGAVLGKHFLSDVLKGLAPKEVMADFFEKFRISPNEVMESVYNRPFPNRFLSTISYFLADYTSDDYVYELIITNLRNFFTRNVCQYDYKNYPIRFVGSLAYSYAPILREVAGDFGIELDVIEETP
;
A
#
# COMPACT_ATOMS: atom_id res chain seq x y z
N ARG A 1 -5.50 -3.54 -19.24
CA ARG A 1 -5.33 -4.55 -20.30
C ARG A 1 -4.16 -5.49 -20.02
N GLY A 2 -3.03 -5.00 -19.49
CA GLY A 2 -1.86 -5.84 -19.18
C GLY A 2 -2.22 -7.05 -18.33
N LEU A 3 -2.84 -6.84 -17.19
CA LEU A 3 -3.18 -7.91 -16.24
C LEU A 3 -4.23 -8.93 -16.73
N PHE A 4 -5.20 -8.52 -17.56
CA PHE A 4 -6.38 -9.35 -17.90
C PHE A 4 -6.53 -9.66 -19.38
N LYS A 5 -5.73 -9.06 -20.27
CA LYS A 5 -5.89 -9.20 -21.73
C LYS A 5 -7.33 -8.91 -22.16
N CYS A 6 -8.15 -9.95 -22.36
CA CYS A 6 -9.56 -9.87 -22.74
C CYS A 6 -10.52 -10.44 -21.69
N GLU A 7 -10.02 -10.88 -20.54
CA GLU A 7 -10.86 -11.41 -19.45
C GLU A 7 -11.39 -10.27 -18.59
N ALA A 8 -12.59 -10.47 -18.00
CA ALA A 8 -13.12 -9.55 -17.02
C ALA A 8 -12.45 -9.78 -15.64
N GLY A 9 -12.21 -8.70 -14.92
CA GLY A 9 -11.59 -8.81 -13.60
C GLY A 9 -11.37 -7.47 -12.90
N ILE A 10 -10.91 -7.53 -11.66
CA ILE A 10 -10.60 -6.37 -10.83
C ILE A 10 -9.09 -6.17 -10.83
N ALA A 11 -8.65 -5.08 -11.46
CA ALA A 11 -7.24 -4.69 -11.47
C ALA A 11 -6.96 -3.73 -10.30
N CYS A 12 -5.93 -4.05 -9.54
CA CYS A 12 -5.47 -3.25 -8.40
C CYS A 12 -4.01 -2.83 -8.60
N ILE A 13 -3.69 -1.59 -8.25
CA ILE A 13 -2.31 -1.11 -8.23
C ILE A 13 -1.96 -0.62 -6.83
N LEU A 14 -0.84 -1.12 -6.28
CA LEU A 14 -0.26 -0.66 -5.02
C LEU A 14 1.21 -0.27 -5.26
N GLY A 15 1.47 1.03 -5.14
CA GLY A 15 2.78 1.64 -5.29
C GLY A 15 2.91 2.84 -4.37
N THR A 16 3.41 3.98 -4.86
CA THR A 16 3.41 5.26 -4.12
C THR A 16 1.99 5.67 -3.70
N GLY A 17 1.03 5.58 -4.62
CA GLY A 17 -0.41 5.65 -4.36
C GLY A 17 -1.07 4.30 -4.58
N SER A 18 -2.41 4.24 -4.51
CA SER A 18 -3.19 3.05 -4.83
C SER A 18 -4.37 3.38 -5.73
N ASN A 19 -4.81 2.40 -6.49
CA ASN A 19 -6.03 2.51 -7.28
C ASN A 19 -6.61 1.13 -7.58
N SER A 20 -7.88 1.08 -8.00
CA SER A 20 -8.54 -0.14 -8.41
C SER A 20 -9.58 0.13 -9.49
N CYS A 21 -9.85 -0.84 -10.35
CA CYS A 21 -10.93 -0.73 -11.33
C CYS A 21 -11.48 -2.11 -11.68
N PHE A 22 -12.74 -2.13 -12.07
CA PHE A 22 -13.36 -3.29 -12.72
C PHE A 22 -13.29 -3.12 -14.24
N TYR A 23 -12.67 -4.10 -14.88
CA TYR A 23 -12.53 -4.21 -16.33
C TYR A 23 -13.39 -5.38 -16.82
N ASN A 24 -14.25 -5.14 -17.82
CA ASN A 24 -15.21 -6.15 -18.33
C ASN A 24 -14.68 -6.97 -19.51
N GLY A 25 -13.38 -6.97 -19.74
CA GLY A 25 -12.73 -7.60 -20.90
C GLY A 25 -12.58 -6.66 -22.11
N LYS A 26 -13.21 -5.49 -22.10
CA LYS A 26 -13.16 -4.49 -23.20
C LYS A 26 -12.81 -3.08 -22.70
N ILE A 27 -13.51 -2.61 -21.68
CA ILE A 27 -13.35 -1.28 -21.10
C ILE A 27 -13.38 -1.32 -19.57
N ILE A 28 -12.87 -0.28 -18.92
CA ILE A 28 -13.07 -0.05 -17.49
C ILE A 28 -14.52 0.42 -17.29
N VAL A 29 -15.28 -0.31 -16.48
CA VAL A 29 -16.70 -0.05 -16.22
C VAL A 29 -16.91 0.67 -14.89
N LYS A 30 -16.06 0.37 -13.88
CA LYS A 30 -16.15 0.96 -12.56
C LYS A 30 -14.75 1.24 -12.02
N ASN A 31 -14.60 2.39 -11.39
CA ASN A 31 -13.38 2.76 -10.66
C ASN A 31 -13.78 3.36 -9.33
N VAL A 32 -13.22 2.83 -8.24
CA VAL A 32 -13.31 3.46 -6.90
C VAL A 32 -12.25 4.54 -6.85
N ARG A 33 -12.63 5.77 -6.49
CA ARG A 33 -11.69 6.90 -6.45
C ARG A 33 -10.58 6.65 -5.44
N ALA A 34 -9.35 6.81 -5.86
CA ALA A 34 -8.17 6.67 -5.00
C ALA A 34 -8.11 7.72 -3.88
N GLY A 35 -8.47 8.95 -4.17
CA GLY A 35 -8.52 10.05 -3.20
C GLY A 35 -7.18 10.71 -2.88
N GLY A 36 -6.06 10.11 -3.29
CA GLY A 36 -4.70 10.56 -2.95
C GLY A 36 -4.33 10.26 -1.48
N TYR A 37 -3.07 10.46 -1.14
CA TYR A 37 -2.48 10.03 0.14
C TYR A 37 -3.04 10.76 1.39
N ILE A 38 -3.83 11.82 1.22
CA ILE A 38 -4.50 12.52 2.32
C ILE A 38 -5.89 11.95 2.56
N LEU A 39 -6.70 11.77 1.50
CA LEU A 39 -8.12 11.41 1.61
C LEU A 39 -8.40 9.93 1.29
N GLY A 40 -7.38 9.19 0.84
CA GLY A 40 -7.52 7.81 0.40
C GLY A 40 -6.15 7.14 0.24
N ASP A 41 -5.91 6.51 -0.92
CA ASP A 41 -4.72 5.73 -1.26
C ASP A 41 -4.40 4.63 -0.22
N GLU A 42 -5.44 4.08 0.43
CA GLU A 42 -5.27 2.95 1.35
C GLU A 42 -4.50 1.83 0.66
N GLY A 43 -3.66 1.13 1.39
CA GLY A 43 -2.77 0.09 0.85
C GLY A 43 -1.53 0.61 0.14
N SER A 44 -1.37 1.93 -0.03
CA SER A 44 -0.20 2.52 -0.70
C SER A 44 1.00 2.66 0.21
N GLY A 45 2.18 2.85 -0.42
CA GLY A 45 3.41 3.15 0.31
C GLY A 45 3.38 4.51 1.00
N ALA A 46 2.72 5.51 0.40
CA ALA A 46 2.60 6.83 1.00
C ALA A 46 1.74 6.80 2.28
N VAL A 47 0.64 6.04 2.29
CA VAL A 47 -0.21 5.89 3.47
C VAL A 47 0.49 5.07 4.55
N LEU A 48 1.18 3.98 4.18
CA LEU A 48 1.97 3.19 5.12
C LEU A 48 3.05 4.05 5.79
N GLY A 49 3.84 4.78 5.01
CA GLY A 49 4.88 5.67 5.54
C GLY A 49 4.33 6.81 6.38
N LYS A 50 3.17 7.36 6.03
CA LYS A 50 2.47 8.38 6.82
C LYS A 50 2.11 7.87 8.22
N HIS A 51 1.55 6.68 8.33
CA HIS A 51 1.20 6.09 9.62
C HIS A 51 2.43 5.79 10.45
N PHE A 52 3.46 5.18 9.85
CA PHE A 52 4.72 4.94 10.54
C PHE A 52 5.35 6.23 11.07
N LEU A 53 5.47 7.28 10.25
CA LEU A 53 6.05 8.55 10.70
C LEU A 53 5.22 9.24 11.79
N SER A 54 3.91 9.12 11.74
CA SER A 54 3.05 9.61 12.81
C SER A 54 3.40 8.98 14.16
N ASP A 55 3.64 7.67 14.16
CA ASP A 55 4.00 6.92 15.35
C ASP A 55 5.45 7.20 15.80
N VAL A 56 6.37 7.32 14.85
CA VAL A 56 7.77 7.72 15.13
C VAL A 56 7.84 9.06 15.83
N LEU A 57 7.14 10.09 15.32
CA LEU A 57 7.14 11.43 15.89
C LEU A 57 6.50 11.50 17.28
N LYS A 58 5.65 10.54 17.62
CA LYS A 58 4.99 10.42 18.93
C LYS A 58 5.71 9.44 19.88
N GLY A 59 6.77 8.76 19.40
CA GLY A 59 7.49 7.75 20.19
C GLY A 59 6.68 6.48 20.43
N LEU A 60 5.73 6.13 19.54
CA LEU A 60 4.86 4.96 19.63
C LEU A 60 5.42 3.75 18.88
N ALA A 61 6.29 3.97 17.89
CA ALA A 61 6.96 2.89 17.18
C ALA A 61 8.06 2.24 18.05
N PRO A 62 8.47 0.99 17.79
CA PRO A 62 9.54 0.32 18.52
C PRO A 62 10.85 1.12 18.48
N LYS A 63 11.53 1.22 19.62
CA LYS A 63 12.73 2.06 19.75
C LYS A 63 13.84 1.68 18.78
N GLU A 64 14.04 0.39 18.55
CA GLU A 64 15.05 -0.11 17.61
C GLU A 64 14.71 0.29 16.17
N VAL A 65 13.47 0.08 15.74
CA VAL A 65 13.01 0.46 14.40
C VAL A 65 13.10 1.98 14.20
N MET A 66 12.78 2.79 15.22
CA MET A 66 12.95 4.25 15.17
C MET A 66 14.41 4.66 15.03
N ALA A 67 15.31 4.06 15.81
CA ALA A 67 16.73 4.35 15.76
C ALA A 67 17.31 4.05 14.38
N ASP A 68 17.02 2.88 13.85
CA ASP A 68 17.45 2.46 12.51
C ASP A 68 16.86 3.34 11.41
N PHE A 69 15.62 3.77 11.57
CA PHE A 69 15.00 4.72 10.64
C PHE A 69 15.79 6.04 10.58
N PHE A 70 16.05 6.67 11.73
CA PHE A 70 16.79 7.94 11.76
C PHE A 70 18.22 7.79 11.26
N GLU A 71 18.89 6.68 11.56
CA GLU A 71 20.23 6.38 11.05
C GLU A 71 20.25 6.18 9.53
N LYS A 72 19.35 5.34 9.00
CA LYS A 72 19.27 5.01 7.57
C LYS A 72 18.95 6.24 6.71
N PHE A 73 17.98 7.05 7.14
CA PHE A 73 17.57 8.23 6.39
C PHE A 73 18.42 9.48 6.69
N ARG A 74 19.25 9.45 7.74
CA ARG A 74 20.06 10.59 8.20
C ARG A 74 19.24 11.87 8.34
N ILE A 75 18.09 11.77 8.97
CA ILE A 75 17.07 12.81 9.07
C ILE A 75 16.67 12.98 10.54
N SER A 76 16.44 14.21 10.95
CA SER A 76 15.89 14.55 12.27
C SER A 76 14.35 14.60 12.24
N PRO A 77 13.69 14.58 13.42
CA PRO A 77 12.24 14.77 13.50
C PRO A 77 11.75 16.06 12.82
N ASN A 78 12.51 17.16 12.95
CA ASN A 78 12.16 18.43 12.30
C ASN A 78 12.26 18.35 10.78
N GLU A 79 13.25 17.64 10.24
CA GLU A 79 13.41 17.43 8.80
C GLU A 79 12.36 16.47 8.23
N VAL A 80 11.84 15.54 9.04
CA VAL A 80 10.64 14.75 8.68
C VAL A 80 9.45 15.68 8.44
N MET A 81 9.17 16.60 9.39
CA MET A 81 8.09 17.58 9.26
C MET A 81 8.31 18.48 8.05
N GLU A 82 9.53 18.98 7.84
CA GLU A 82 9.89 19.78 6.66
C GLU A 82 9.63 19.02 5.35
N SER A 83 10.00 17.72 5.30
CA SER A 83 9.84 16.89 4.10
C SER A 83 8.38 16.62 3.75
N VAL A 84 7.50 16.57 4.76
CA VAL A 84 6.07 16.29 4.56
C VAL A 84 5.29 17.56 4.24
N TYR A 85 5.61 18.70 4.88
CA TYR A 85 4.76 19.89 4.80
C TYR A 85 5.29 21.00 3.90
N ASN A 86 6.62 21.07 3.70
CA ASN A 86 7.22 22.20 3.00
C ASN A 86 7.99 21.82 1.72
N ARG A 87 8.38 20.53 1.57
CA ARG A 87 9.09 20.08 0.37
C ARG A 87 8.14 19.56 -0.72
N PRO A 88 8.54 19.61 -2.01
CA PRO A 88 7.74 19.04 -3.09
C PRO A 88 7.68 17.52 -3.00
N PHE A 89 6.57 16.96 -3.50
CA PHE A 89 6.34 15.52 -3.61
C PHE A 89 6.40 14.74 -2.29
N PRO A 90 5.69 15.17 -1.23
CA PRO A 90 5.71 14.50 0.06
C PRO A 90 5.25 13.04 -0.02
N ASN A 91 4.33 12.71 -0.93
CA ASN A 91 3.88 11.34 -1.19
C ASN A 91 5.03 10.41 -1.61
N ARG A 92 6.00 10.90 -2.39
CA ARG A 92 7.18 10.11 -2.76
C ARG A 92 8.09 9.87 -1.56
N PHE A 93 8.36 10.91 -0.76
CA PHE A 93 9.11 10.75 0.48
C PHE A 93 8.45 9.74 1.41
N LEU A 94 7.15 9.88 1.66
CA LEU A 94 6.38 8.93 2.48
C LEU A 94 6.48 7.50 1.93
N SER A 95 6.36 7.32 0.62
CA SER A 95 6.44 6.00 -0.01
C SER A 95 7.81 5.34 0.12
N THR A 96 8.92 6.10 0.21
CA THR A 96 10.25 5.50 0.40
C THR A 96 10.36 4.73 1.71
N ILE A 97 9.58 5.11 2.70
CA ILE A 97 9.57 4.48 4.02
C ILE A 97 9.00 3.06 3.95
N SER A 98 8.09 2.80 3.03
CA SER A 98 7.56 1.44 2.85
C SER A 98 8.64 0.42 2.46
N TYR A 99 9.66 0.83 1.72
CA TYR A 99 10.81 -0.06 1.42
C TYR A 99 11.70 -0.30 2.62
N PHE A 100 11.82 0.67 3.53
CA PHE A 100 12.50 0.49 4.80
C PHE A 100 11.76 -0.53 5.67
N LEU A 101 10.45 -0.41 5.78
CA LEU A 101 9.62 -1.30 6.60
C LEU A 101 9.59 -2.75 6.07
N ALA A 102 9.89 -2.97 4.80
CA ALA A 102 9.98 -4.32 4.24
C ALA A 102 11.08 -5.18 4.89
N ASP A 103 12.12 -4.55 5.42
CA ASP A 103 13.21 -5.23 6.14
C ASP A 103 12.79 -5.65 7.57
N TYR A 104 11.65 -5.17 8.09
CA TYR A 104 11.16 -5.35 9.46
C TYR A 104 9.84 -6.13 9.56
N THR A 105 9.48 -6.89 8.55
CA THR A 105 8.20 -7.65 8.52
C THR A 105 8.11 -8.73 9.61
N SER A 106 9.20 -9.08 10.28
CA SER A 106 9.22 -9.97 11.44
C SER A 106 8.96 -9.26 12.78
N ASP A 107 8.92 -7.94 12.81
CA ASP A 107 8.54 -7.14 13.98
C ASP A 107 7.01 -7.03 14.04
N ASP A 108 6.42 -7.39 15.18
CA ASP A 108 4.96 -7.47 15.33
C ASP A 108 4.26 -6.12 15.06
N TYR A 109 4.85 -5.01 15.49
CA TYR A 109 4.30 -3.68 15.25
C TYR A 109 4.30 -3.34 13.74
N VAL A 110 5.43 -3.59 13.07
CA VAL A 110 5.56 -3.29 11.62
C VAL A 110 4.62 -4.20 10.82
N TYR A 111 4.54 -5.47 11.18
CA TYR A 111 3.64 -6.43 10.55
C TYR A 111 2.17 -6.00 10.67
N GLU A 112 1.71 -5.62 11.86
CA GLU A 112 0.35 -5.14 12.09
C GLU A 112 0.06 -3.83 11.35
N LEU A 113 1.04 -2.94 11.24
CA LEU A 113 0.92 -1.70 10.48
C LEU A 113 0.67 -1.99 8.99
N ILE A 114 1.43 -2.95 8.43
CA ILE A 114 1.29 -3.37 7.03
C ILE A 114 -0.06 -4.06 6.80
N ILE A 115 -0.44 -5.02 7.65
CA ILE A 115 -1.73 -5.72 7.56
C ILE A 115 -2.89 -4.73 7.61
N THR A 116 -2.86 -3.79 8.55
CA THR A 116 -3.91 -2.78 8.71
C THR A 116 -4.03 -1.92 7.45
N ASN A 117 -2.91 -1.47 6.88
CA ASN A 117 -2.90 -0.68 5.65
C ASN A 117 -3.49 -1.47 4.46
N LEU A 118 -3.07 -2.72 4.28
CA LEU A 118 -3.58 -3.59 3.22
C LEU A 118 -5.05 -3.96 3.41
N ARG A 119 -5.47 -4.30 4.63
CA ARG A 119 -6.87 -4.61 4.97
C ARG A 119 -7.79 -3.43 4.67
N ASN A 120 -7.34 -2.21 4.94
CA ASN A 120 -8.07 -1.00 4.58
C ASN A 120 -8.28 -0.87 3.07
N PHE A 121 -7.29 -1.24 2.24
CA PHE A 121 -7.46 -1.27 0.78
C PHE A 121 -8.55 -2.26 0.35
N PHE A 122 -8.55 -3.49 0.88
CA PHE A 122 -9.60 -4.45 0.57
C PHE A 122 -10.98 -3.93 0.99
N THR A 123 -11.11 -3.48 2.23
CA THR A 123 -12.40 -3.03 2.79
C THR A 123 -12.96 -1.84 2.03
N ARG A 124 -12.12 -0.84 1.71
CA ARG A 124 -12.58 0.44 1.15
C ARG A 124 -12.61 0.47 -0.37
N ASN A 125 -11.86 -0.39 -1.04
CA ASN A 125 -11.75 -0.43 -2.50
C ASN A 125 -12.29 -1.75 -3.07
N VAL A 126 -11.64 -2.88 -2.77
CA VAL A 126 -11.95 -4.18 -3.39
C VAL A 126 -13.38 -4.62 -3.09
N CYS A 127 -13.82 -4.51 -1.84
CA CYS A 127 -15.18 -4.91 -1.42
C CYS A 127 -16.31 -4.08 -2.05
N GLN A 128 -15.99 -2.98 -2.74
CA GLN A 128 -16.99 -2.22 -3.50
C GLN A 128 -17.30 -2.81 -4.88
N TYR A 129 -16.53 -3.80 -5.33
CA TYR A 129 -16.76 -4.55 -6.56
C TYR A 129 -17.44 -5.89 -6.27
N ASP A 130 -17.85 -6.59 -7.33
CA ASP A 130 -18.32 -7.98 -7.25
C ASP A 130 -17.11 -8.94 -7.15
N TYR A 131 -16.32 -8.78 -6.11
CA TYR A 131 -15.03 -9.43 -5.93
C TYR A 131 -15.11 -10.94 -5.72
N LYS A 132 -16.30 -11.47 -5.42
CA LYS A 132 -16.53 -12.92 -5.26
C LYS A 132 -16.67 -13.65 -6.58
N ASN A 133 -17.04 -12.94 -7.65
CA ASN A 133 -17.33 -13.50 -8.95
C ASN A 133 -16.28 -13.19 -10.02
N TYR A 134 -15.30 -12.35 -9.69
CA TYR A 134 -14.26 -11.95 -10.65
C TYR A 134 -12.86 -12.11 -10.07
N PRO A 135 -11.87 -12.53 -10.88
CA PRO A 135 -10.48 -12.60 -10.47
C PRO A 135 -9.94 -11.22 -10.13
N ILE A 136 -9.06 -11.18 -9.11
CA ILE A 136 -8.42 -9.96 -8.65
C ILE A 136 -6.92 -10.09 -8.85
N ARG A 137 -6.33 -9.14 -9.57
CA ARG A 137 -4.90 -9.13 -9.87
C ARG A 137 -4.27 -7.81 -9.45
N PHE A 138 -3.06 -7.92 -8.95
CA PHE A 138 -2.31 -6.78 -8.44
C PHE A 138 -1.09 -6.48 -9.31
N VAL A 139 -0.75 -5.19 -9.38
CA VAL A 139 0.49 -4.68 -9.96
C VAL A 139 1.04 -3.57 -9.08
N GLY A 140 2.34 -3.42 -9.08
CA GLY A 140 3.04 -2.35 -8.40
C GLY A 140 4.09 -2.83 -7.41
N SER A 141 5.10 -2.00 -7.20
CA SER A 141 6.26 -2.33 -6.37
C SER A 141 5.90 -2.66 -4.92
N LEU A 142 4.91 -1.98 -4.35
CA LEU A 142 4.46 -2.28 -2.98
C LEU A 142 3.72 -3.62 -2.93
N ALA A 143 2.81 -3.89 -3.88
CA ALA A 143 2.13 -5.17 -3.95
C ALA A 143 3.12 -6.33 -4.06
N TYR A 144 4.16 -6.16 -4.87
CA TYR A 144 5.20 -7.16 -5.07
C TYR A 144 6.07 -7.36 -3.81
N SER A 145 6.55 -6.26 -3.21
CA SER A 145 7.38 -6.31 -2.01
C SER A 145 6.70 -6.97 -0.80
N TYR A 146 5.39 -6.78 -0.67
CA TYR A 146 4.58 -7.35 0.40
C TYR A 146 3.69 -8.51 -0.05
N ALA A 147 4.01 -9.18 -1.15
CA ALA A 147 3.18 -10.22 -1.74
C ALA A 147 2.75 -11.35 -0.77
N PRO A 148 3.62 -11.86 0.13
CA PRO A 148 3.20 -12.84 1.12
C PRO A 148 2.09 -12.32 2.04
N ILE A 149 2.27 -11.11 2.62
CA ILE A 149 1.31 -10.49 3.53
C ILE A 149 0.03 -10.09 2.77
N LEU A 150 0.17 -9.62 1.54
CA LEU A 150 -0.98 -9.28 0.68
C LEU A 150 -1.86 -10.50 0.40
N ARG A 151 -1.26 -11.69 0.16
CA ARG A 151 -2.00 -12.94 -0.02
C ARG A 151 -2.70 -13.39 1.25
N GLU A 152 -2.05 -13.23 2.40
CA GLU A 152 -2.64 -13.53 3.71
C GLU A 152 -3.88 -12.67 3.95
N VAL A 153 -3.74 -11.34 3.79
CA VAL A 153 -4.87 -10.41 3.95
C VAL A 153 -5.99 -10.71 2.95
N ALA A 154 -5.68 -11.04 1.69
CA ALA A 154 -6.69 -11.44 0.70
C ALA A 154 -7.45 -12.70 1.15
N GLY A 155 -6.76 -13.66 1.77
CA GLY A 155 -7.35 -14.86 2.34
C GLY A 155 -8.41 -14.59 3.40
N ASP A 156 -8.24 -13.54 4.23
CA ASP A 156 -9.25 -13.09 5.22
C ASP A 156 -10.57 -12.68 4.55
N PHE A 157 -10.54 -12.28 3.30
CA PHE A 157 -11.71 -11.92 2.49
C PHE A 157 -12.22 -13.07 1.60
N GLY A 158 -11.59 -14.26 1.71
CA GLY A 158 -11.90 -15.40 0.86
C GLY A 158 -11.42 -15.23 -0.59
N ILE A 159 -10.39 -14.44 -0.81
CA ILE A 159 -9.81 -14.13 -2.11
C ILE A 159 -8.49 -14.89 -2.28
N GLU A 160 -8.35 -15.63 -3.36
CA GLU A 160 -7.09 -16.22 -3.80
C GLU A 160 -6.46 -15.32 -4.88
N LEU A 161 -5.22 -14.89 -4.64
CA LEU A 161 -4.46 -14.04 -5.57
C LEU A 161 -3.48 -14.89 -6.38
N ASP A 162 -3.76 -15.03 -7.69
CA ASP A 162 -2.89 -15.74 -8.63
C ASP A 162 -1.77 -14.85 -9.19
N VAL A 163 -2.06 -13.60 -9.50
CA VAL A 163 -1.14 -12.67 -10.17
C VAL A 163 -0.84 -11.45 -9.30
N ILE A 164 0.44 -11.27 -9.01
CA ILE A 164 1.01 -10.06 -8.42
C ILE A 164 2.26 -9.72 -9.23
N GLU A 165 2.22 -8.63 -9.99
CA GLU A 165 3.32 -8.18 -10.87
C GLU A 165 3.98 -6.93 -10.27
N GLU A 166 5.30 -6.81 -10.42
CA GLU A 166 6.05 -5.65 -9.95
C GLU A 166 5.78 -4.41 -10.80
N THR A 167 5.73 -4.60 -12.09
CA THR A 167 5.55 -3.52 -13.09
C THR A 167 4.41 -3.84 -14.05
N PRO A 168 3.69 -2.81 -14.54
CA PRO A 168 2.61 -2.99 -15.52
C PRO A 168 3.05 -3.52 -16.87
#